data_1d45778556131914af1f7650a565e7f7
#
_entry.id   1d45778556131914af1f7650a565e7f7
#
_cell.length_a   1.000
_cell.length_b   1.000
_cell.length_c   1.000
_cell.angle_alpha   90.00
_cell.angle_beta   90.00
_cell.angle_gamma   90.00
#
_symmetry.space_group_name_H-M   'P 1'
#
loop_
_entity.id
_entity.type
_entity.pdbx_description
1 polymer ?
#
loop_
_entity_poly.entity_id
_entity_poly.type
_entity_poly.pdbx_seq_one_letter_code
_entity_poly.pdbx_strand_id
1 'polypeptide(L)'
;GCTDSTMFNYDSTANTMDYIDSCDYTLILHDLAGNGWVGSRLEIYQDDTSQFVMTSGFDQTYTLQLKAPKLVRAKFFISQQASGTALECGFTLVNPMGDTVISVKPPFMQPFFVYGGVTYCGNECIEIVEGCMDNMAFNYDSTANTPLPCYYIPGCMSPAYLEYHIDTSNGVYTDFNIQDSC
;
A
#
# COMPACT_ATOMS: atom_id res chain seq x y z
N GLY A 1 -10.06 20.78 -1.02
CA GLY A 1 -8.72 20.52 -0.51
C GLY A 1 -8.63 20.65 1.01
N CYS A 2 -7.56 20.18 1.61
CA CYS A 2 -7.32 20.33 3.05
C CYS A 2 -6.95 21.77 3.40
N THR A 3 -7.72 22.40 4.29
CA THR A 3 -7.50 23.78 4.74
C THR A 3 -6.68 23.89 6.03
N ASP A 4 -6.31 22.76 6.64
CA ASP A 4 -5.49 22.71 7.85
C ASP A 4 -4.01 22.72 7.50
N SER A 5 -3.31 23.81 7.86
CA SER A 5 -1.89 24.00 7.55
C SER A 5 -0.94 23.05 8.28
N THR A 6 -1.43 22.27 9.23
CA THR A 6 -0.65 21.26 9.95
C THR A 6 -0.67 19.89 9.27
N MET A 7 -1.46 19.73 8.22
CA MET A 7 -1.63 18.46 7.51
C MET A 7 -0.70 18.33 6.31
N PHE A 8 -0.36 17.09 5.96
CA PHE A 8 0.56 16.75 4.87
C PHE A 8 0.12 17.30 3.50
N ASN A 9 -1.18 17.22 3.21
CA ASN A 9 -1.77 17.64 1.95
C ASN A 9 -2.47 19.01 2.04
N TYR A 10 -1.96 19.92 2.89
CA TYR A 10 -2.47 21.27 2.99
C TYR A 10 -2.48 21.98 1.64
N ASP A 11 -3.63 22.56 1.32
CA ASP A 11 -3.83 23.37 0.12
C ASP A 11 -4.18 24.81 0.51
N SER A 12 -3.22 25.72 0.37
CA SER A 12 -3.41 27.14 0.70
C SER A 12 -4.43 27.86 -0.18
N THR A 13 -4.84 27.26 -1.29
CA THR A 13 -5.87 27.80 -2.19
C THR A 13 -7.27 27.27 -1.86
N ALA A 14 -7.36 26.23 -1.04
CA ALA A 14 -8.64 25.69 -0.59
C ALA A 14 -9.33 26.69 0.34
N ASN A 15 -10.58 27.02 0.03
CA ASN A 15 -11.41 27.94 0.82
C ASN A 15 -12.55 27.23 1.56
N THR A 16 -12.74 25.94 1.30
CA THR A 16 -13.69 25.07 2.01
C THR A 16 -13.09 23.69 2.17
N MET A 17 -13.36 23.06 3.30
CA MET A 17 -13.10 21.63 3.50
C MET A 17 -14.32 20.88 2.98
N ASP A 18 -14.29 20.50 1.70
CA ASP A 18 -15.33 19.64 1.13
C ASP A 18 -15.03 18.21 1.57
N TYR A 19 -15.74 17.78 2.63
CA TYR A 19 -15.72 16.38 3.04
C TYR A 19 -16.51 15.55 2.03
N ILE A 20 -15.81 14.78 1.21
CA ILE A 20 -16.42 13.83 0.27
C ILE A 20 -16.45 12.47 0.96
N ASP A 21 -17.63 12.04 1.38
CA ASP A 21 -17.82 10.74 2.04
C ASP A 21 -17.50 9.54 1.15
N SER A 22 -17.58 9.69 -0.17
CA SER A 22 -17.32 8.62 -1.13
C SER A 22 -16.90 9.18 -2.48
N CYS A 23 -16.05 8.45 -3.18
CA CYS A 23 -15.58 8.80 -4.52
C CYS A 23 -15.39 7.56 -5.39
N ASP A 24 -15.23 7.79 -6.70
CA ASP A 24 -15.07 6.73 -7.68
C ASP A 24 -13.65 6.20 -7.71
N TYR A 25 -13.52 4.90 -7.43
CA TYR A 25 -12.28 4.14 -7.55
C TYR A 25 -12.27 3.34 -8.84
N THR A 26 -11.10 3.16 -9.41
CA THR A 26 -10.89 2.28 -10.56
C THR A 26 -10.32 0.95 -10.09
N LEU A 27 -11.06 -0.14 -10.30
CA LEU A 27 -10.58 -1.50 -10.08
C LEU A 27 -10.21 -2.11 -11.44
N ILE A 28 -8.97 -2.55 -11.56
CA ILE A 28 -8.46 -3.22 -12.74
C ILE A 28 -8.19 -4.68 -12.36
N LEU A 29 -8.85 -5.61 -13.03
CA LEU A 29 -8.58 -7.04 -12.92
C LEU A 29 -7.57 -7.42 -14.01
N HIS A 30 -6.60 -8.27 -13.67
CA HIS A 30 -5.54 -8.73 -14.56
C HIS A 30 -5.62 -10.24 -14.76
N ASP A 31 -5.36 -10.68 -15.98
CA ASP A 31 -5.27 -12.08 -16.36
C ASP A 31 -4.14 -12.30 -17.38
N LEU A 32 -3.08 -13.01 -17.01
CA LEU A 32 -1.92 -13.22 -17.87
C LEU A 32 -2.22 -14.10 -19.09
N ALA A 33 -3.17 -15.03 -18.97
CA ALA A 33 -3.53 -15.93 -20.07
C ALA A 33 -4.60 -15.34 -21.01
N GLY A 34 -5.34 -14.34 -20.53
CA GLY A 34 -6.40 -13.72 -21.32
C GLY A 34 -7.66 -14.58 -21.50
N ASN A 35 -7.75 -15.69 -20.78
CA ASN A 35 -8.87 -16.65 -20.85
C ASN A 35 -9.97 -16.39 -19.80
N GLY A 36 -9.79 -15.36 -18.98
CA GLY A 36 -10.64 -15.01 -17.84
C GLY A 36 -10.33 -15.85 -16.60
N TRP A 37 -11.02 -15.54 -15.52
CA TRP A 37 -10.77 -16.15 -14.22
C TRP A 37 -11.52 -17.47 -13.98
N VAL A 38 -12.09 -18.06 -15.01
CA VAL A 38 -12.74 -19.40 -15.02
C VAL A 38 -13.68 -19.60 -13.80
N GLY A 39 -14.55 -18.63 -13.56
CA GLY A 39 -15.51 -18.63 -12.45
C GLY A 39 -14.93 -18.25 -11.08
N SER A 40 -13.66 -17.92 -11.00
CA SER A 40 -13.09 -17.30 -9.81
C SER A 40 -13.54 -15.83 -9.70
N ARG A 41 -13.53 -15.27 -8.49
CA ARG A 41 -14.00 -13.91 -8.24
C ARG A 41 -13.16 -13.18 -7.22
N LEU A 42 -13.13 -11.87 -7.33
CA LEU A 42 -12.65 -10.94 -6.33
C LEU A 42 -13.82 -10.33 -5.57
N GLU A 43 -13.75 -10.30 -4.27
CA GLU A 43 -14.69 -9.58 -3.42
C GLU A 43 -13.99 -8.38 -2.79
N ILE A 44 -14.60 -7.20 -2.91
CA ILE A 44 -14.18 -5.96 -2.27
C ILE A 44 -15.14 -5.68 -1.12
N TYR A 45 -14.57 -5.49 0.07
CA TYR A 45 -15.30 -5.25 1.32
C TYR A 45 -15.00 -3.86 1.85
N GLN A 46 -16.04 -3.11 2.16
CA GLN A 46 -15.97 -1.90 2.99
C GLN A 46 -17.17 -1.88 3.93
N ASP A 47 -18.28 -1.25 3.59
CA ASP A 47 -19.54 -1.39 4.33
C ASP A 47 -20.38 -2.53 3.75
N ASP A 48 -20.38 -2.60 2.43
CA ASP A 48 -21.00 -3.64 1.63
C ASP A 48 -19.95 -4.50 0.96
N THR A 49 -20.38 -5.61 0.37
CA THR A 49 -19.52 -6.50 -0.41
C THR A 49 -19.89 -6.41 -1.88
N SER A 50 -18.91 -6.05 -2.71
CA SER A 50 -19.03 -6.09 -4.16
C SER A 50 -18.22 -7.25 -4.74
N GLN A 51 -18.79 -7.95 -5.72
CA GLN A 51 -18.16 -9.10 -6.37
C GLN A 51 -17.80 -8.76 -7.82
N PHE A 52 -16.60 -9.15 -8.22
CA PHE A 52 -16.07 -8.90 -9.55
C PHE A 52 -15.53 -10.20 -10.15
N VAL A 53 -15.83 -10.42 -11.42
CA VAL A 53 -15.38 -11.58 -12.19
C VAL A 53 -14.77 -11.09 -13.49
N MET A 54 -13.83 -11.84 -14.01
CA MET A 54 -13.25 -11.60 -15.32
C MET A 54 -13.60 -12.77 -16.25
N THR A 55 -14.27 -12.48 -17.35
CA THR A 55 -14.77 -13.52 -18.27
C THR A 55 -13.82 -13.81 -19.43
N SER A 56 -13.05 -12.81 -19.85
CA SER A 56 -12.06 -12.93 -20.93
C SER A 56 -11.19 -11.67 -20.99
N GLY A 57 -10.07 -11.75 -21.72
CA GLY A 57 -9.15 -10.65 -21.94
C GLY A 57 -8.06 -10.56 -20.87
N PHE A 58 -7.06 -9.70 -21.10
CA PHE A 58 -5.90 -9.54 -20.22
C PHE A 58 -6.17 -8.58 -19.07
N ASP A 59 -7.00 -7.55 -19.31
CA ASP A 59 -7.42 -6.57 -18.31
C ASP A 59 -8.90 -6.26 -18.44
N GLN A 60 -9.56 -6.06 -17.29
CA GLN A 60 -10.95 -5.62 -17.23
C GLN A 60 -11.09 -4.58 -16.13
N THR A 61 -11.72 -3.44 -16.46
CA THR A 61 -11.83 -2.29 -15.56
C THR A 61 -13.26 -2.10 -15.06
N TYR A 62 -13.39 -1.79 -13.78
CA TYR A 62 -14.64 -1.44 -13.11
C TYR A 62 -14.49 -0.13 -12.36
N THR A 63 -15.59 0.62 -12.25
CA THR A 63 -15.70 1.77 -11.35
C THR A 63 -16.52 1.35 -10.15
N LEU A 64 -16.06 1.67 -8.94
CA LEU A 64 -16.80 1.42 -7.70
C LEU A 64 -16.68 2.63 -6.77
N GLN A 65 -17.78 2.96 -6.10
CA GLN A 65 -17.80 4.00 -5.09
C GLN A 65 -17.35 3.43 -3.75
N LEU A 66 -16.30 4.03 -3.16
CA LEU A 66 -15.80 3.69 -1.84
C LEU A 66 -15.82 4.93 -0.95
N LYS A 67 -16.17 4.73 0.31
CA LYS A 67 -16.08 5.77 1.33
C LYS A 67 -14.63 6.01 1.70
N ALA A 68 -14.31 7.25 2.07
CA ALA A 68 -12.99 7.65 2.50
C ALA A 68 -13.06 8.71 3.63
N PRO A 69 -12.11 8.73 4.56
CA PRO A 69 -11.02 7.76 4.72
C PRO A 69 -11.52 6.48 5.41
N LYS A 70 -11.30 5.32 4.82
CA LYS A 70 -11.78 4.06 5.39
C LYS A 70 -10.93 2.88 4.94
N LEU A 71 -10.85 1.84 5.77
CA LEU A 71 -10.24 0.58 5.39
C LEU A 71 -11.08 -0.12 4.32
N VAL A 72 -10.46 -0.48 3.21
CA VAL A 72 -11.00 -1.37 2.19
C VAL A 72 -10.23 -2.69 2.20
N ARG A 73 -10.93 -3.79 2.00
CA ARG A 73 -10.34 -5.12 1.93
C ARG A 73 -10.75 -5.81 0.64
N ALA A 74 -9.85 -6.62 0.12
CA ALA A 74 -10.08 -7.43 -1.07
C ALA A 74 -9.76 -8.89 -0.77
N LYS A 75 -10.57 -9.82 -1.28
CA LYS A 75 -10.35 -11.26 -1.10
C LYS A 75 -10.66 -12.00 -2.40
N PHE A 76 -9.73 -12.83 -2.84
CA PHE A 76 -9.89 -13.65 -4.03
C PHE A 76 -10.42 -15.03 -3.68
N PHE A 77 -11.46 -15.45 -4.39
CA PHE A 77 -12.06 -16.78 -4.27
C PHE A 77 -11.82 -17.56 -5.55
N ILE A 78 -11.04 -18.62 -5.42
CA ILE A 78 -10.76 -19.52 -6.54
C ILE A 78 -11.94 -20.47 -6.77
N SER A 79 -12.32 -20.64 -8.02
CA SER A 79 -13.30 -21.65 -8.44
C SER A 79 -12.67 -23.05 -8.44
N GLN A 80 -13.47 -24.07 -8.14
CA GLN A 80 -13.02 -25.48 -8.21
C GLN A 80 -12.62 -25.90 -9.63
N GLN A 81 -13.10 -25.20 -10.66
CA GLN A 81 -12.77 -25.44 -12.06
C GLN A 81 -11.48 -24.76 -12.50
N ALA A 82 -10.93 -23.90 -11.67
CA ALA A 82 -9.83 -23.00 -11.97
C ALA A 82 -8.48 -23.48 -11.39
N SER A 83 -8.22 -24.79 -11.35
CA SER A 83 -6.94 -25.30 -10.84
C SER A 83 -5.78 -24.76 -11.68
N GLY A 84 -4.93 -23.93 -11.07
CA GLY A 84 -3.81 -23.25 -11.73
C GLY A 84 -4.03 -21.78 -12.11
N THR A 85 -5.26 -21.32 -12.28
CA THR A 85 -5.56 -19.93 -12.71
C THR A 85 -5.24 -18.86 -11.67
N ALA A 86 -5.08 -19.20 -10.40
CA ALA A 86 -4.68 -18.23 -9.37
C ALA A 86 -3.33 -17.57 -9.68
N LEU A 87 -2.45 -18.24 -10.40
CA LEU A 87 -1.14 -17.72 -10.80
C LEU A 87 -1.21 -16.73 -11.97
N GLU A 88 -2.33 -16.66 -12.66
CA GLU A 88 -2.55 -15.77 -13.81
C GLU A 88 -3.32 -14.52 -13.41
N CYS A 89 -4.05 -14.59 -12.26
CA CYS A 89 -4.94 -13.56 -11.79
C CYS A 89 -4.19 -12.47 -11.00
N GLY A 90 -4.69 -11.25 -11.10
CA GLY A 90 -4.22 -10.11 -10.32
C GLY A 90 -5.27 -9.01 -10.27
N PHE A 91 -5.06 -8.02 -9.44
CA PHE A 91 -5.90 -6.82 -9.45
C PHE A 91 -5.15 -5.60 -8.96
N THR A 92 -5.61 -4.43 -9.38
CA THR A 92 -5.13 -3.13 -8.90
C THR A 92 -6.33 -2.25 -8.59
N LEU A 93 -6.36 -1.68 -7.39
CA LEU A 93 -7.35 -0.68 -6.97
C LEU A 93 -6.67 0.69 -6.93
N VAL A 94 -7.21 1.64 -7.67
CA VAL A 94 -6.65 2.98 -7.87
C VAL A 94 -7.67 4.02 -7.38
N ASN A 95 -7.20 5.02 -6.65
CA ASN A 95 -8.03 6.13 -6.19
C ASN A 95 -8.29 7.16 -7.31
N PRO A 96 -9.17 8.16 -7.09
CA PRO A 96 -9.46 9.20 -8.09
C PRO A 96 -8.26 10.05 -8.51
N MET A 97 -7.20 10.11 -7.69
CA MET A 97 -5.97 10.86 -7.97
C MET A 97 -4.97 10.07 -8.82
N GLY A 98 -5.25 8.77 -9.05
CA GLY A 98 -4.37 7.87 -9.79
C GLY A 98 -3.40 7.07 -8.92
N ASP A 99 -3.50 7.20 -7.58
CA ASP A 99 -2.63 6.43 -6.68
C ASP A 99 -3.13 5.02 -6.47
N THR A 100 -2.21 4.08 -6.38
CA THR A 100 -2.51 2.69 -6.10
C THR A 100 -2.78 2.47 -4.62
N VAL A 101 -3.99 1.99 -4.30
CA VAL A 101 -4.41 1.65 -2.92
C VAL A 101 -4.08 0.20 -2.59
N ILE A 102 -4.37 -0.72 -3.49
CA ILE A 102 -4.02 -2.14 -3.38
C ILE A 102 -3.57 -2.61 -4.76
N SER A 103 -2.47 -3.35 -4.84
CA SER A 103 -2.05 -4.00 -6.08
C SER A 103 -1.49 -5.38 -5.80
N VAL A 104 -2.03 -6.37 -6.47
CA VAL A 104 -1.55 -7.75 -6.45
C VAL A 104 -1.39 -8.19 -7.89
N LYS A 105 -0.15 -8.24 -8.35
CA LYS A 105 0.16 -8.68 -9.71
C LYS A 105 0.30 -10.20 -9.79
N PRO A 106 -0.05 -10.82 -10.92
CA PRO A 106 0.31 -12.21 -11.15
C PRO A 106 1.84 -12.42 -11.05
N PRO A 107 2.35 -13.52 -10.54
CA PRO A 107 1.65 -14.71 -10.04
C PRO A 107 1.35 -14.69 -8.53
N PHE A 108 1.29 -13.52 -7.90
CA PHE A 108 1.31 -13.38 -6.45
C PHE A 108 -0.07 -13.38 -5.79
N MET A 109 -1.16 -13.52 -6.55
CA MET A 109 -2.50 -13.59 -5.96
C MET A 109 -2.70 -14.92 -5.23
N GLN A 110 -2.96 -14.82 -3.92
CA GLN A 110 -3.19 -16.00 -3.08
C GLN A 110 -4.70 -16.18 -2.83
N PRO A 111 -5.25 -17.38 -3.08
CA PRO A 111 -6.64 -17.68 -2.77
C PRO A 111 -6.92 -17.50 -1.27
N PHE A 112 -8.07 -16.91 -0.96
CA PHE A 112 -8.57 -16.66 0.39
C PHE A 112 -7.73 -15.73 1.26
N PHE A 113 -6.61 -15.22 0.78
CA PHE A 113 -5.85 -14.17 1.46
C PHE A 113 -6.62 -12.83 1.40
N VAL A 114 -6.51 -12.03 2.46
CA VAL A 114 -7.15 -10.72 2.55
C VAL A 114 -6.11 -9.63 2.35
N TYR A 115 -6.26 -8.88 1.28
CA TYR A 115 -5.46 -7.71 0.97
C TYR A 115 -6.18 -6.48 1.52
N GLY A 116 -5.46 -5.48 2.03
CA GLY A 116 -6.06 -4.29 2.61
C GLY A 116 -5.36 -3.00 2.19
N GLY A 117 -6.10 -1.91 2.24
CA GLY A 117 -5.62 -0.56 2.00
C GLY A 117 -6.54 0.47 2.63
N VAL A 118 -6.11 1.71 2.72
CA VAL A 118 -6.91 2.83 3.18
C VAL A 118 -7.33 3.67 1.98
N THR A 119 -8.61 4.02 1.94
CA THR A 119 -9.20 4.83 0.86
C THR A 119 -9.04 6.32 1.13
N TYR A 120 -8.77 7.09 0.07
CA TYR A 120 -8.72 8.56 0.06
C TYR A 120 -9.42 9.09 -1.17
N CYS A 121 -10.18 10.19 -1.00
CA CYS A 121 -10.84 10.90 -2.11
C CYS A 121 -10.09 12.17 -2.56
N GLY A 122 -8.97 12.48 -1.93
CA GLY A 122 -8.11 13.62 -2.29
C GLY A 122 -8.43 14.93 -1.57
N ASN A 123 -9.54 15.00 -0.85
CA ASN A 123 -9.96 16.21 -0.14
C ASN A 123 -9.80 16.09 1.39
N GLU A 124 -9.48 14.90 1.88
CA GLU A 124 -9.26 14.67 3.31
C GLU A 124 -7.94 15.33 3.75
N CYS A 125 -7.94 15.84 4.97
CA CYS A 125 -6.70 16.21 5.62
C CYS A 125 -5.95 14.95 6.05
N ILE A 126 -4.73 14.80 5.59
CA ILE A 126 -3.86 13.65 5.88
C ILE A 126 -2.89 14.08 6.97
N GLU A 127 -2.90 13.37 8.11
CA GLU A 127 -1.95 13.63 9.19
C GLU A 127 -0.50 13.44 8.71
N ILE A 128 0.39 14.26 9.23
CA ILE A 128 1.83 14.08 9.03
C ILE A 128 2.27 12.90 9.89
N VAL A 129 2.77 11.85 9.24
CA VAL A 129 3.41 10.70 9.88
C VAL A 129 4.87 10.70 9.47
N GLU A 130 5.72 11.13 10.39
CA GLU A 130 7.17 11.17 10.16
C GLU A 130 7.79 9.79 10.40
N GLY A 131 8.64 9.34 9.47
CA GLY A 131 9.34 8.05 9.58
C GLY A 131 10.27 7.78 8.41
N CYS A 132 11.05 6.72 8.53
CA CYS A 132 11.88 6.26 7.42
C CYS A 132 11.01 5.56 6.36
N MET A 133 11.04 6.05 5.13
CA MET A 133 10.24 5.55 4.00
C MET A 133 10.99 4.51 3.14
N ASP A 134 12.22 4.16 3.47
CA ASP A 134 12.99 3.14 2.76
C ASP A 134 12.77 1.77 3.40
N ASN A 135 12.18 0.85 2.64
CA ASN A 135 11.85 -0.50 3.09
C ASN A 135 13.08 -1.40 3.35
N MET A 136 14.29 -0.94 3.00
CA MET A 136 15.55 -1.62 3.30
C MET A 136 16.15 -1.17 4.64
N ALA A 137 15.62 -0.10 5.24
CA ALA A 137 16.11 0.42 6.50
C ALA A 137 15.58 -0.36 7.70
N PHE A 138 16.36 -0.40 8.76
CA PHE A 138 16.00 -1.06 10.02
C PHE A 138 14.79 -0.40 10.70
N ASN A 139 14.70 0.93 10.60
CA ASN A 139 13.61 1.72 11.17
C ASN A 139 12.54 2.10 10.13
N TYR A 140 12.35 1.27 9.11
CA TYR A 140 11.29 1.49 8.13
C TYR A 140 9.91 1.59 8.77
N ASP A 141 9.18 2.63 8.40
CA ASP A 141 7.78 2.81 8.77
C ASP A 141 6.91 2.89 7.51
N SER A 142 6.12 1.85 7.29
CA SER A 142 5.22 1.77 6.13
C SER A 142 4.07 2.77 6.17
N THR A 143 3.85 3.44 7.30
CA THR A 143 2.79 4.46 7.47
C THR A 143 3.30 5.88 7.27
N ALA A 144 4.63 6.07 7.23
CA ALA A 144 5.24 7.38 7.07
C ALA A 144 4.92 7.99 5.70
N ASN A 145 4.59 9.29 5.73
CA ASN A 145 4.41 10.12 4.54
C ASN A 145 5.34 11.35 4.53
N THR A 146 6.12 11.52 5.58
CA THR A 146 7.11 12.58 5.73
C THR A 146 8.45 11.96 6.15
N PRO A 147 9.53 12.16 5.37
CA PRO A 147 10.76 11.41 5.58
C PRO A 147 11.51 11.83 6.83
N LEU A 148 11.89 10.86 7.66
CA LEU A 148 12.93 10.96 8.68
C LEU A 148 14.18 10.15 8.25
N PRO A 149 15.32 10.37 8.92
CA PRO A 149 16.55 9.60 8.63
C PRO A 149 16.33 8.09 8.72
N CYS A 150 16.84 7.38 7.74
CA CYS A 150 16.83 5.93 7.69
C CYS A 150 18.15 5.38 8.23
N TYR A 151 18.06 4.29 8.99
CA TYR A 151 19.19 3.63 9.62
C TYR A 151 19.37 2.22 9.06
N TYR A 152 20.58 1.89 8.64
CA TYR A 152 20.86 0.64 7.92
C TYR A 152 21.82 -0.27 8.69
N ILE A 153 22.69 0.31 9.51
CA ILE A 153 23.77 -0.40 10.18
C ILE A 153 23.61 -0.29 11.70
N PRO A 154 22.98 -1.30 12.33
CA PRO A 154 22.85 -1.32 13.78
C PRO A 154 24.19 -1.64 14.47
N GLY A 155 24.44 -1.05 15.62
CA GLY A 155 25.62 -1.37 16.41
C GLY A 155 25.97 -0.34 17.48
N CYS A 156 27.16 -0.45 18.04
CA CYS A 156 27.66 0.49 19.04
C CYS A 156 28.19 1.76 18.37
N MET A 157 27.65 2.92 18.73
CA MET A 157 28.11 4.23 18.25
C MET A 157 29.10 4.92 19.18
N SER A 158 29.43 4.33 20.33
CA SER A 158 30.36 4.93 21.29
C SER A 158 31.78 4.45 21.07
N PRO A 159 32.72 5.33 20.67
CA PRO A 159 34.12 4.95 20.43
C PRO A 159 34.87 4.55 21.70
N ALA A 160 34.26 4.65 22.87
CA ALA A 160 34.83 4.21 24.14
C ALA A 160 34.74 2.70 24.37
N TYR A 161 33.97 1.99 23.53
CA TYR A 161 33.76 0.56 23.67
C TYR A 161 34.38 -0.22 22.54
N LEU A 162 34.75 -1.50 22.82
CA LEU A 162 35.37 -2.39 21.85
C LEU A 162 34.44 -2.79 20.71
N GLU A 163 33.11 -2.73 20.96
CA GLU A 163 32.06 -3.04 20.02
C GLU A 163 31.77 -1.89 19.04
N TYR A 164 32.43 -0.73 19.24
CA TYR A 164 32.39 0.37 18.28
C TYR A 164 32.96 -0.09 16.95
N HIS A 165 32.08 -0.32 16.01
CA HIS A 165 32.42 -0.91 14.73
C HIS A 165 32.55 0.16 13.65
N ILE A 166 33.74 0.25 13.09
CA ILE A 166 33.98 0.91 11.82
C ILE A 166 34.21 -0.22 10.82
N ASP A 167 33.33 -0.38 9.85
CA ASP A 167 33.64 -1.19 8.68
C ASP A 167 34.73 -0.49 7.87
N THR A 168 35.97 -0.81 8.23
CA THR A 168 37.14 -0.21 7.61
C THR A 168 37.31 -0.63 6.14
N SER A 169 36.62 -1.67 5.70
CA SER A 169 36.69 -2.14 4.31
C SER A 169 35.90 -1.24 3.36
N ASN A 170 34.81 -0.61 3.84
CA ASN A 170 33.96 0.25 3.05
C ASN A 170 33.81 1.68 3.60
N GLY A 171 34.43 2.01 4.71
CA GLY A 171 34.32 3.32 5.36
C GLY A 171 32.90 3.60 5.92
N VAL A 172 32.13 2.55 6.20
CA VAL A 172 30.77 2.65 6.70
C VAL A 172 30.77 2.56 8.21
N TYR A 173 30.12 3.51 8.86
CA TYR A 173 29.97 3.58 10.30
C TYR A 173 28.60 3.07 10.72
N THR A 174 28.52 2.55 11.94
CA THR A 174 27.23 2.30 12.61
C THR A 174 26.43 3.61 12.68
N ASP A 175 25.21 3.63 12.23
CA ASP A 175 24.37 4.83 12.14
C ASP A 175 23.32 4.94 13.24
N PHE A 176 23.16 3.90 14.09
CA PHE A 176 22.38 3.98 15.32
C PHE A 176 22.78 2.93 16.36
N ASN A 177 22.55 3.24 17.64
CA ASN A 177 22.75 2.30 18.76
C ASN A 177 21.57 1.35 18.89
N ILE A 178 21.88 0.05 19.07
CA ILE A 178 20.90 -0.88 19.64
C ILE A 178 21.21 -1.06 21.14
N GLN A 179 20.17 -1.22 21.94
CA GLN A 179 20.31 -1.55 23.35
C GLN A 179 21.21 -2.79 23.49
N ASP A 180 22.19 -2.74 24.40
CA ASP A 180 23.16 -3.80 24.64
C ASP A 180 24.20 -4.03 23.54
N SER A 181 24.34 -3.15 22.55
CA SER A 181 25.38 -3.26 21.51
C SER A 181 26.70 -2.55 21.86
N CYS A 182 26.75 -1.86 23.00
CA CYS A 182 27.95 -1.32 23.61
C CYS A 182 28.29 -2.13 24.89
#